data_0e1c556874c9d8b681df956860396360
#
_entry.id   0e1c556874c9d8b681df956860396360
#
_cell.length_a   1.000
_cell.length_b   1.000
_cell.length_c   1.000
_cell.angle_alpha   90.00
_cell.angle_beta   90.00
_cell.angle_gamma   90.00
#
_symmetry.space_group_name_H-M   'P 1'
#
loop_
_entity.id
_entity.type
_entity.pdbx_description
1 polymer ?
#
loop_
_entity_poly.entity_id
_entity_poly.type
_entity_poly.pdbx_seq_one_letter_code
_entity_poly.pdbx_strand_id
1 'polypeptide(L)'
;MPGTRRYVIPILVVFALVGLIWGVIAIQGLEPRLGLDLRGGSSVTFVPTNPRGGAPTSEQLDTTVDIIRNRVNSKGVAESEVNLEGGNIVVSIPDVPNPDDVIAAVGTTAQLQFRPVKQVVTPNGPKYKQAPFDAVDCAKPDTYAAKDNPDADDVVLCARQSGQLRPDANSSKLLMGKVALGGTDIASARAQLATTGQSGVTTGQWETQLSFNGRGGDKFRDLTGKAACNPDGDPKRQIAITLDAVVISDPPVASDVQCNQGISGGSAVITGQTQAEAQNLAPLISSGALPLKLDAQNRTTVSATLGADSLHAGLVAGAIGIGLVFLYVLLYYRGLGLVIWVGLAIAAALNFGIVIVMGKLMGFTLTLAGIAGLIVAVGISADTYVVFFERLKDEVRDGKTLRTSVDRGWQRSFHTLVSANAVSFAAALVLYLLAIGPVKGFAFTLGLATLIDFFAAWFFARPAVSLLTRTRLFQEGRFVGIRAAV
;
A
#
# COMPACT_ATOMS: atom_id res chain seq x y z
N MET A 1 13.23 -34.95 -41.86
CA MET A 1 12.73 -34.98 -40.46
C MET A 1 11.89 -33.74 -40.13
N PRO A 2 10.84 -33.39 -40.84
CA PRO A 2 10.05 -32.19 -40.58
C PRO A 2 9.14 -32.31 -39.36
N GLY A 3 8.85 -33.49 -38.83
CA GLY A 3 7.92 -33.67 -37.72
C GLY A 3 8.45 -33.39 -36.30
N THR A 4 9.77 -33.28 -36.11
CA THR A 4 10.37 -33.06 -34.77
C THR A 4 10.39 -31.58 -34.40
N ARG A 5 10.56 -30.69 -35.37
CA ARG A 5 10.57 -29.24 -35.15
C ARG A 5 9.28 -28.70 -34.50
N ARG A 6 8.12 -29.31 -34.86
CA ARG A 6 6.80 -28.92 -34.28
C ARG A 6 6.72 -29.12 -32.78
N TYR A 7 7.48 -30.04 -32.19
CA TYR A 7 7.49 -30.32 -30.75
C TYR A 7 8.67 -29.67 -30.03
N VAL A 8 9.78 -29.41 -30.70
CA VAL A 8 10.96 -28.77 -30.10
C VAL A 8 10.77 -27.27 -29.93
N ILE A 9 10.17 -26.59 -30.90
CA ILE A 9 9.96 -25.14 -30.86
C ILE A 9 9.18 -24.69 -29.61
N PRO A 10 8.01 -25.30 -29.25
CA PRO A 10 7.28 -24.90 -28.04
C PRO A 10 8.10 -25.06 -26.75
N ILE A 11 8.86 -26.13 -26.63
CA ILE A 11 9.73 -26.38 -25.47
C ILE A 11 10.80 -25.30 -25.39
N LEU A 12 11.44 -24.93 -26.48
CA LEU A 12 12.44 -23.87 -26.53
C LEU A 12 11.84 -22.51 -26.15
N VAL A 13 10.60 -22.24 -26.56
CA VAL A 13 9.88 -21.01 -26.17
C VAL A 13 9.68 -20.93 -24.67
N VAL A 14 9.29 -22.05 -24.03
CA VAL A 14 9.11 -22.10 -22.56
C VAL A 14 10.43 -21.85 -21.85
N PHE A 15 11.51 -22.52 -22.24
CA PHE A 15 12.82 -22.31 -21.63
C PHE A 15 13.36 -20.89 -21.89
N ALA A 16 13.13 -20.34 -23.07
CA ALA A 16 13.50 -18.95 -23.39
C ALA A 16 12.72 -17.96 -22.51
N LEU A 17 11.43 -18.19 -22.26
CA LEU A 17 10.60 -17.35 -21.39
C LEU A 17 11.09 -17.42 -19.93
N VAL A 18 11.36 -18.63 -19.42
CA VAL A 18 11.94 -18.81 -18.08
C VAL A 18 13.28 -18.08 -17.99
N GLY A 19 14.16 -18.30 -18.98
CA GLY A 19 15.46 -17.65 -19.02
C GLY A 19 15.38 -16.12 -19.09
N LEU A 20 14.41 -15.59 -19.83
CA LEU A 20 14.19 -14.14 -19.93
C LEU A 20 13.73 -13.54 -18.59
N ILE A 21 12.73 -14.15 -17.95
CA ILE A 21 12.23 -13.69 -16.66
C ILE A 21 13.34 -13.69 -15.60
N TRP A 22 14.04 -14.82 -15.47
CA TRP A 22 15.12 -14.95 -14.48
C TRP A 22 16.36 -14.12 -14.85
N GLY A 23 16.60 -13.92 -16.14
CA GLY A 23 17.63 -13.00 -16.62
C GLY A 23 17.34 -11.54 -16.20
N VAL A 24 16.09 -11.09 -16.35
CA VAL A 24 15.67 -9.75 -15.89
C VAL A 24 15.80 -9.64 -14.37
N ILE A 25 15.37 -10.66 -13.62
CA ILE A 25 15.50 -10.71 -12.15
C ILE A 25 16.96 -10.59 -11.73
N ALA A 26 17.85 -11.37 -12.35
CA ALA A 26 19.28 -11.37 -12.02
C ALA A 26 19.97 -10.05 -12.38
N ILE A 27 19.69 -9.47 -13.55
CA ILE A 27 20.30 -8.22 -14.01
C ILE A 27 19.86 -7.03 -13.15
N GLN A 28 18.58 -7.01 -12.74
CA GLN A 28 18.03 -5.92 -11.93
C GLN A 28 18.15 -6.14 -10.42
N GLY A 29 18.66 -7.28 -9.96
CA GLY A 29 18.78 -7.62 -8.54
C GLY A 29 17.41 -7.64 -7.84
N LEU A 30 16.36 -8.15 -8.52
CA LEU A 30 15.02 -8.11 -7.97
C LEU A 30 14.85 -9.19 -6.91
N GLU A 31 14.32 -8.78 -5.75
CA GLU A 31 13.92 -9.66 -4.66
C GLU A 31 12.41 -9.71 -4.50
N PRO A 32 11.84 -10.82 -3.99
CA PRO A 32 10.43 -10.90 -3.69
C PRO A 32 10.08 -9.95 -2.55
N ARG A 33 9.07 -9.12 -2.74
CA ARG A 33 8.52 -8.28 -1.66
C ARG A 33 7.65 -9.15 -0.76
N LEU A 34 8.05 -9.27 0.49
CA LEU A 34 7.32 -10.06 1.48
C LEU A 34 6.28 -9.18 2.19
N GLY A 35 5.09 -9.73 2.40
CA GLY A 35 4.03 -9.08 3.14
C GLY A 35 4.32 -8.95 4.63
N LEU A 36 3.50 -8.17 5.31
CA LEU A 36 3.63 -7.87 6.73
C LEU A 36 3.53 -9.12 7.62
N ASP A 37 2.75 -10.10 7.19
CA ASP A 37 2.56 -11.40 7.86
C ASP A 37 3.82 -12.28 7.86
N LEU A 38 4.80 -11.95 7.00
CA LEU A 38 6.08 -12.66 6.88
C LEU A 38 7.28 -11.88 7.43
N ARG A 39 7.22 -10.53 7.41
CA ARG A 39 8.28 -9.65 7.92
C ARG A 39 8.00 -9.15 9.33
N GLY A 40 6.75 -9.13 9.74
CA GLY A 40 6.29 -8.41 10.92
C GLY A 40 6.04 -6.93 10.65
N GLY A 41 5.34 -6.27 11.56
CA GLY A 41 5.00 -4.86 11.48
C GLY A 41 3.53 -4.58 11.80
N SER A 42 3.04 -3.40 11.44
CA SER A 42 1.65 -2.98 11.66
C SER A 42 0.95 -2.62 10.37
N SER A 43 -0.30 -3.05 10.23
CA SER A 43 -1.18 -2.66 9.14
C SER A 43 -2.43 -1.99 9.68
N VAL A 44 -2.85 -0.91 9.04
CA VAL A 44 -4.09 -0.21 9.37
C VAL A 44 -4.91 -0.01 8.11
N THR A 45 -6.19 -0.34 8.22
CA THR A 45 -7.17 -0.06 7.17
C THR A 45 -7.93 1.20 7.52
N PHE A 46 -7.83 2.20 6.66
CA PHE A 46 -8.58 3.44 6.74
C PHE A 46 -9.78 3.43 5.79
N VAL A 47 -10.92 3.85 6.31
CA VAL A 47 -12.10 4.11 5.48
C VAL A 47 -12.14 5.60 5.17
N PRO A 48 -11.97 5.97 3.88
CA PRO A 48 -12.02 7.36 3.47
C PRO A 48 -13.46 7.85 3.41
N THR A 49 -13.71 9.00 4.02
CA THR A 49 -15.00 9.69 3.99
C THR A 49 -14.82 11.10 3.42
N ASN A 50 -15.76 11.51 2.55
CA ASN A 50 -15.73 12.84 1.98
C ASN A 50 -16.37 13.84 2.97
N PRO A 51 -15.62 14.81 3.50
CA PRO A 51 -16.14 15.79 4.45
C PRO A 51 -17.24 16.70 3.87
N ARG A 52 -17.33 16.80 2.54
CA ARG A 52 -18.38 17.54 1.82
C ARG A 52 -19.63 16.68 1.50
N GLY A 53 -19.66 15.42 1.92
CA GLY A 53 -20.70 14.46 1.59
C GLY A 53 -20.50 13.78 0.23
N GLY A 54 -21.20 12.65 0.03
CA GLY A 54 -21.06 11.83 -1.16
C GLY A 54 -19.91 10.81 -1.09
N ALA A 55 -19.83 9.92 -2.07
CA ALA A 55 -18.75 8.95 -2.18
C ALA A 55 -17.42 9.61 -2.60
N PRO A 56 -16.27 9.16 -2.09
CA PRO A 56 -14.96 9.59 -2.56
C PRO A 56 -14.79 9.35 -4.06
N THR A 57 -14.21 10.32 -4.77
CA THR A 57 -13.85 10.14 -6.18
C THR A 57 -12.51 9.42 -6.31
N SER A 58 -12.26 8.76 -7.46
CA SER A 58 -10.96 8.09 -7.71
C SER A 58 -9.79 9.06 -7.59
N GLU A 59 -9.93 10.29 -8.10
CA GLU A 59 -8.89 11.32 -7.99
C GLU A 59 -8.59 11.72 -6.55
N GLN A 60 -9.62 11.83 -5.70
CA GLN A 60 -9.45 12.10 -4.27
C GLN A 60 -8.75 10.94 -3.56
N LEU A 61 -9.09 9.69 -3.90
CA LEU A 61 -8.47 8.50 -3.36
C LEU A 61 -6.99 8.41 -3.75
N ASP A 62 -6.67 8.60 -5.02
CA ASP A 62 -5.29 8.57 -5.53
C ASP A 62 -4.44 9.67 -4.87
N THR A 63 -4.95 10.89 -4.81
CA THR A 63 -4.29 12.01 -4.12
C THR A 63 -4.06 11.70 -2.65
N THR A 64 -5.05 11.09 -1.97
CA THR A 64 -4.93 10.69 -0.56
C THR A 64 -3.84 9.65 -0.38
N VAL A 65 -3.78 8.62 -1.24
CA VAL A 65 -2.73 7.58 -1.23
C VAL A 65 -1.35 8.19 -1.40
N ASP A 66 -1.18 9.13 -2.34
CA ASP A 66 0.11 9.78 -2.57
C ASP A 66 0.57 10.64 -1.40
N ILE A 67 -0.35 11.39 -0.78
CA ILE A 67 -0.06 12.16 0.43
C ILE A 67 0.35 11.23 1.58
N ILE A 68 -0.40 10.14 1.81
CA ILE A 68 -0.07 9.15 2.84
C ILE A 68 1.31 8.55 2.60
N ARG A 69 1.60 8.14 1.37
CA ARG A 69 2.91 7.60 0.99
C ARG A 69 4.05 8.58 1.29
N ASN A 70 3.87 9.85 0.94
CA ASN A 70 4.85 10.89 1.24
C ASN A 70 5.04 11.11 2.74
N ARG A 71 3.96 11.06 3.53
CA ARG A 71 4.02 11.18 4.99
C ARG A 71 4.78 10.02 5.65
N VAL A 72 4.49 8.80 5.23
CA VAL A 72 5.18 7.61 5.77
C VAL A 72 6.66 7.62 5.39
N ASN A 73 6.97 7.93 4.14
CA ASN A 73 8.35 8.05 3.67
C ASN A 73 9.14 9.15 4.44
N SER A 74 8.49 10.28 4.74
CA SER A 74 9.11 11.39 5.50
C SER A 74 9.46 11.01 6.96
N LYS A 75 8.81 9.97 7.50
CA LYS A 75 9.12 9.39 8.81
C LYS A 75 10.27 8.37 8.78
N GLY A 76 10.92 8.19 7.64
CA GLY A 76 12.05 7.26 7.49
C GLY A 76 11.63 5.81 7.29
N VAL A 77 10.35 5.54 7.04
CA VAL A 77 9.82 4.19 6.79
C VAL A 77 9.79 3.92 5.29
N ALA A 78 10.94 3.66 4.71
CA ALA A 78 11.11 3.56 3.25
C ALA A 78 10.43 2.34 2.60
N GLU A 79 10.10 1.30 3.36
CA GLU A 79 9.48 0.06 2.85
C GLU A 79 7.98 -0.06 3.14
N SER A 80 7.33 1.04 3.52
CA SER A 80 5.90 1.03 3.78
C SER A 80 5.09 0.92 2.49
N GLU A 81 3.98 0.21 2.58
CA GLU A 81 3.05 0.02 1.48
C GLU A 81 1.74 0.74 1.74
N VAL A 82 1.30 1.52 0.76
CA VAL A 82 0.02 2.21 0.78
C VAL A 82 -0.76 1.76 -0.45
N ASN A 83 -1.80 0.96 -0.21
CA ASN A 83 -2.60 0.34 -1.26
C ASN A 83 -4.07 0.73 -1.14
N LEU A 84 -4.75 0.88 -2.28
CA LEU A 84 -6.19 1.05 -2.34
C LEU A 84 -6.84 -0.33 -2.53
N GLU A 85 -7.66 -0.76 -1.57
CA GLU A 85 -8.32 -2.06 -1.58
C GLU A 85 -9.81 -1.93 -1.30
N GLY A 86 -10.65 -2.22 -2.30
CA GLY A 86 -12.11 -2.16 -2.15
C GLY A 86 -12.66 -0.78 -1.74
N GLY A 87 -11.98 0.31 -2.12
CA GLY A 87 -12.31 1.67 -1.71
C GLY A 87 -11.72 2.10 -0.36
N ASN A 88 -11.07 1.20 0.37
CA ASN A 88 -10.34 1.49 1.62
C ASN A 88 -8.85 1.67 1.34
N ILE A 89 -8.17 2.44 2.19
CA ILE A 89 -6.73 2.64 2.12
C ILE A 89 -6.06 1.78 3.18
N VAL A 90 -5.27 0.82 2.74
CA VAL A 90 -4.49 -0.06 3.61
C VAL A 90 -3.06 0.44 3.66
N VAL A 91 -2.60 0.76 4.86
CA VAL A 91 -1.23 1.20 5.13
C VAL A 91 -0.52 0.12 5.91
N SER A 92 0.51 -0.47 5.32
CA SER A 92 1.36 -1.50 5.93
C SER A 92 2.74 -0.94 6.22
N ILE A 93 3.14 -1.01 7.48
CA ILE A 93 4.37 -0.43 8.00
C ILE A 93 5.20 -1.57 8.59
N PRO A 94 6.25 -2.03 7.89
CA PRO A 94 7.12 -3.08 8.41
C PRO A 94 8.02 -2.53 9.51
N ASP A 95 8.29 -3.34 10.51
CA ASP A 95 9.35 -3.26 11.52
C ASP A 95 9.67 -1.85 12.09
N VAL A 96 8.63 -1.11 12.54
CA VAL A 96 8.80 0.20 13.17
C VAL A 96 8.62 0.09 14.68
N PRO A 97 9.54 0.67 15.50
CA PRO A 97 9.43 0.62 16.97
C PRO A 97 8.13 1.20 17.53
N ASN A 98 7.62 2.27 16.91
CA ASN A 98 6.40 2.97 17.32
C ASN A 98 5.45 3.15 16.12
N PRO A 99 4.72 2.10 15.71
CA PRO A 99 3.77 2.21 14.60
C PRO A 99 2.63 3.19 14.89
N ASP A 100 2.30 3.44 16.17
CA ASP A 100 1.24 4.34 16.59
C ASP A 100 1.49 5.78 16.15
N ASP A 101 2.72 6.26 16.25
CA ASP A 101 3.09 7.61 15.85
C ASP A 101 2.96 7.82 14.35
N VAL A 102 3.31 6.78 13.56
CA VAL A 102 3.19 6.82 12.10
C VAL A 102 1.72 6.75 11.69
N ILE A 103 0.93 5.89 12.34
CA ILE A 103 -0.51 5.74 12.08
C ILE A 103 -1.24 7.03 12.41
N ALA A 104 -0.93 7.65 13.56
CA ALA A 104 -1.51 8.93 13.94
C ALA A 104 -1.17 10.04 12.94
N ALA A 105 0.09 10.09 12.48
CA ALA A 105 0.53 11.07 11.47
C ALA A 105 -0.16 10.85 10.10
N VAL A 106 -0.42 9.60 9.73
CA VAL A 106 -1.12 9.24 8.48
C VAL A 106 -2.59 9.61 8.54
N GLY A 107 -3.26 9.36 9.67
CA GLY A 107 -4.71 9.56 9.83
C GLY A 107 -5.13 11.02 10.00
N THR A 108 -4.20 11.94 10.33
CA THR A 108 -4.52 13.37 10.47
C THR A 108 -4.80 14.02 9.12
N THR A 109 -5.85 14.83 9.04
CA THR A 109 -6.17 15.56 7.80
C THR A 109 -5.11 16.61 7.49
N ALA A 110 -4.43 17.15 8.51
CA ALA A 110 -3.40 18.18 8.44
C ALA A 110 -3.84 19.41 7.64
N GLN A 111 -5.08 19.82 7.83
CA GLN A 111 -5.64 20.99 7.20
C GLN A 111 -5.13 22.26 7.91
N LEU A 112 -4.07 22.84 7.36
CA LEU A 112 -3.50 24.08 7.85
C LEU A 112 -4.28 25.28 7.29
N GLN A 113 -4.67 26.23 8.17
CA GLN A 113 -5.38 27.43 7.81
C GLN A 113 -4.83 28.63 8.58
N PHE A 114 -4.84 29.79 7.94
CA PHE A 114 -4.50 31.09 8.55
C PHE A 114 -5.76 31.96 8.58
N ARG A 115 -6.11 32.41 9.80
CA ARG A 115 -7.32 33.21 10.05
C ARG A 115 -6.99 34.49 10.80
N PRO A 116 -7.61 35.63 10.46
CA PRO A 116 -7.52 36.84 11.29
C PRO A 116 -8.23 36.58 12.62
N VAL A 117 -7.59 36.96 13.72
CA VAL A 117 -8.20 36.89 15.04
C VAL A 117 -9.08 38.11 15.25
N LYS A 118 -10.28 37.91 15.80
CA LYS A 118 -11.21 38.98 16.18
C LYS A 118 -11.22 39.22 17.70
N GLN A 119 -11.16 38.11 18.46
CA GLN A 119 -11.15 38.20 19.93
C GLN A 119 -10.49 36.94 20.52
N VAL A 120 -9.79 37.10 21.61
CA VAL A 120 -9.22 36.04 22.44
C VAL A 120 -9.86 36.05 23.80
N VAL A 121 -10.24 34.91 24.33
CA VAL A 121 -10.82 34.77 25.66
C VAL A 121 -10.10 33.67 26.43
N THR A 122 -9.56 34.04 27.58
CA THR A 122 -8.88 33.12 28.48
C THR A 122 -9.85 32.37 29.39
N PRO A 123 -9.52 31.19 29.91
CA PRO A 123 -10.42 30.37 30.73
C PRO A 123 -11.05 31.06 31.93
N ASN A 124 -10.33 31.98 32.56
CA ASN A 124 -10.78 32.74 33.73
C ASN A 124 -11.40 34.10 33.36
N GLY A 125 -11.51 34.38 32.07
CA GLY A 125 -12.06 35.66 31.59
C GLY A 125 -13.61 35.70 31.67
N PRO A 126 -14.18 36.89 31.90
CA PRO A 126 -15.62 37.04 32.11
C PRO A 126 -16.48 36.64 30.88
N LYS A 127 -15.89 36.64 29.71
CA LYS A 127 -16.57 36.24 28.44
C LYS A 127 -16.44 34.79 28.08
N TYR A 128 -15.67 33.98 28.82
CA TYR A 128 -15.36 32.58 28.46
C TYR A 128 -16.61 31.69 28.39
N LYS A 129 -17.62 31.98 29.21
CA LYS A 129 -18.91 31.28 29.28
C LYS A 129 -20.08 32.08 28.67
N GLN A 130 -19.78 33.09 27.85
CA GLN A 130 -20.78 33.90 27.16
C GLN A 130 -20.76 33.60 25.65
N ALA A 131 -21.86 33.82 24.97
CA ALA A 131 -21.94 33.70 23.52
C ALA A 131 -20.91 34.60 22.80
N PRO A 132 -20.26 34.14 21.75
CA PRO A 132 -20.39 32.82 21.08
C PRO A 132 -19.48 31.74 21.68
N PHE A 133 -18.74 31.96 22.77
CA PHE A 133 -17.73 31.05 23.31
C PHE A 133 -18.32 29.92 24.17
N ASP A 134 -19.53 30.07 24.71
CA ASP A 134 -20.22 29.09 25.54
C ASP A 134 -20.55 27.77 24.80
N ALA A 135 -20.77 27.88 23.50
CA ALA A 135 -21.10 26.75 22.64
C ALA A 135 -19.90 25.82 22.32
N VAL A 136 -18.69 26.17 22.80
CA VAL A 136 -17.44 25.43 22.53
C VAL A 136 -16.84 24.93 23.84
N ASP A 137 -16.65 23.65 23.96
CA ASP A 137 -15.94 23.00 25.08
C ASP A 137 -14.59 22.48 24.57
N CYS A 138 -13.49 23.08 25.00
CA CYS A 138 -12.15 22.74 24.52
C CYS A 138 -11.70 21.31 24.89
N ALA A 139 -12.29 20.71 25.93
CA ALA A 139 -12.05 19.30 26.28
C ALA A 139 -12.78 18.33 25.36
N LYS A 140 -13.75 18.81 24.54
CA LYS A 140 -14.57 17.99 23.66
C LYS A 140 -14.41 18.41 22.19
N PRO A 141 -13.54 17.73 21.41
CA PRO A 141 -13.27 18.08 20.00
C PRO A 141 -14.53 18.21 19.14
N ASP A 142 -15.55 17.40 19.38
CA ASP A 142 -16.80 17.42 18.60
C ASP A 142 -17.56 18.76 18.69
N THR A 143 -17.30 19.56 19.72
CA THR A 143 -17.99 20.86 19.92
C THR A 143 -17.42 21.96 19.03
N TYR A 144 -16.17 21.85 18.58
CA TYR A 144 -15.49 22.86 17.76
C TYR A 144 -15.04 22.37 16.38
N ALA A 145 -14.66 21.09 16.24
CA ALA A 145 -14.20 20.56 14.96
C ALA A 145 -15.29 20.59 13.87
N ALA A 146 -16.53 20.30 14.23
CA ALA A 146 -17.68 20.36 13.31
C ALA A 146 -18.03 21.79 12.86
N LYS A 147 -17.55 22.80 13.57
CA LYS A 147 -17.80 24.23 13.29
C LYS A 147 -16.69 24.90 12.48
N ASP A 148 -15.59 24.18 12.20
CA ASP A 148 -14.48 24.70 11.40
C ASP A 148 -14.85 24.77 9.92
N ASN A 149 -15.68 25.77 9.59
CA ASN A 149 -16.03 26.11 8.22
C ASN A 149 -15.06 27.16 7.68
N PRO A 150 -14.30 26.86 6.60
CA PRO A 150 -13.36 27.82 6.00
C PRO A 150 -13.98 29.14 5.58
N ASP A 151 -15.24 29.12 5.15
CA ASP A 151 -15.96 30.30 4.64
C ASP A 151 -16.72 31.07 5.73
N ALA A 152 -16.75 30.58 6.96
CA ALA A 152 -17.47 31.23 8.06
C ALA A 152 -16.66 32.39 8.64
N ASP A 153 -17.34 33.49 8.91
CA ASP A 153 -16.75 34.72 9.40
C ASP A 153 -16.62 34.77 10.94
N ASP A 154 -17.30 33.91 11.67
CA ASP A 154 -17.29 33.89 13.13
C ASP A 154 -17.13 32.44 13.60
N VAL A 155 -15.88 31.98 13.60
CA VAL A 155 -15.52 30.61 14.05
C VAL A 155 -14.81 30.69 15.38
N VAL A 156 -15.29 29.95 16.38
CA VAL A 156 -14.63 29.83 17.71
C VAL A 156 -13.90 28.48 17.75
N LEU A 157 -12.58 28.54 17.89
CA LEU A 157 -11.73 27.36 18.09
C LEU A 157 -10.88 27.52 19.36
N CYS A 158 -10.36 26.39 19.83
CA CYS A 158 -9.55 26.29 21.02
C CYS A 158 -8.06 26.30 20.69
N ALA A 159 -7.27 27.06 21.45
CA ALA A 159 -5.82 27.04 21.33
C ALA A 159 -5.23 25.94 22.20
N ARG A 160 -4.32 25.14 21.64
CA ARG A 160 -3.53 24.20 22.44
C ARG A 160 -2.43 24.93 23.20
N GLN A 161 -2.04 24.41 24.35
CA GLN A 161 -0.84 24.87 25.04
C GLN A 161 0.41 24.21 24.45
N SER A 162 1.56 24.87 24.55
CA SER A 162 2.84 24.32 24.13
C SER A 162 3.12 22.99 24.87
N GLY A 163 3.54 21.97 24.13
CA GLY A 163 3.77 20.63 24.65
C GLY A 163 2.52 19.73 24.71
N GLN A 164 1.33 20.27 24.41
CA GLN A 164 0.09 19.48 24.35
C GLN A 164 -0.31 19.16 22.91
N LEU A 165 -0.78 17.95 22.66
CA LEU A 165 -1.28 17.54 21.35
C LEU A 165 -2.70 18.08 21.08
N ARG A 166 -3.51 18.29 22.13
CA ARG A 166 -4.90 18.74 22.04
C ARG A 166 -5.20 19.82 23.07
N PRO A 167 -6.16 20.70 22.79
CA PRO A 167 -6.69 21.61 23.79
C PRO A 167 -7.34 20.87 24.97
N ASP A 168 -7.36 21.51 26.12
CA ASP A 168 -8.01 21.03 27.34
C ASP A 168 -9.03 22.06 27.85
N ALA A 169 -9.65 21.77 28.98
CA ALA A 169 -10.62 22.66 29.62
C ALA A 169 -10.05 24.07 30.01
N ASN A 170 -8.71 24.18 30.13
CA ASN A 170 -7.99 25.42 30.47
C ASN A 170 -7.40 26.13 29.24
N SER A 171 -7.80 25.71 28.06
CA SER A 171 -7.35 26.29 26.79
C SER A 171 -8.08 27.60 26.48
N SER A 172 -7.37 28.56 25.89
CA SER A 172 -7.99 29.80 25.42
C SER A 172 -8.89 29.55 24.21
N LYS A 173 -9.94 30.35 24.07
CA LYS A 173 -10.85 30.32 22.92
C LYS A 173 -10.61 31.55 22.05
N LEU A 174 -10.52 31.36 20.74
CA LEU A 174 -10.34 32.43 19.77
C LEU A 174 -11.55 32.52 18.86
N LEU A 175 -12.09 33.70 18.72
CA LEU A 175 -13.05 34.06 17.69
C LEU A 175 -12.27 34.57 16.47
N MET A 176 -12.48 33.96 15.32
CA MET A 176 -11.69 34.21 14.13
C MET A 176 -12.58 34.45 12.90
N GLY A 177 -12.02 35.18 11.93
CA GLY A 177 -12.65 35.39 10.63
C GLY A 177 -12.47 34.25 9.67
N LYS A 178 -12.84 34.49 8.40
CA LYS A 178 -12.66 33.54 7.27
C LYS A 178 -11.20 33.15 7.11
N VAL A 179 -11.00 31.97 6.56
CA VAL A 179 -9.67 31.50 6.13
C VAL A 179 -9.13 32.42 5.05
N ALA A 180 -7.99 33.03 5.33
CA ALA A 180 -7.27 33.87 4.36
C ALA A 180 -6.31 33.05 3.49
N LEU A 181 -5.62 32.06 4.11
CA LEU A 181 -4.71 31.12 3.43
C LEU A 181 -4.98 29.71 3.93
N GLY A 182 -4.73 28.72 3.04
CA GLY A 182 -4.81 27.31 3.38
C GLY A 182 -3.52 26.55 3.03
N GLY A 183 -3.50 25.26 3.29
CA GLY A 183 -2.35 24.38 2.99
C GLY A 183 -1.88 24.42 1.54
N THR A 184 -2.78 24.67 0.56
CA THR A 184 -2.45 24.80 -0.86
C THR A 184 -1.64 26.04 -1.22
N ASP A 185 -1.57 27.02 -0.32
CA ASP A 185 -0.79 28.26 -0.47
C ASP A 185 0.66 28.09 0.05
N ILE A 186 1.00 26.95 0.66
CA ILE A 186 2.31 26.63 1.21
C ILE A 186 3.12 25.83 0.19
N ALA A 187 4.37 26.22 -0.01
CA ALA A 187 5.32 25.51 -0.87
C ALA A 187 6.12 24.45 -0.11
N SER A 188 6.54 24.76 1.12
CA SER A 188 7.28 23.84 1.97
C SER A 188 7.23 24.25 3.44
N ALA A 189 7.50 23.26 4.32
CA ALA A 189 7.68 23.50 5.75
C ALA A 189 8.94 22.75 6.23
N ARG A 190 9.70 23.37 7.16
CA ARG A 190 10.92 22.77 7.71
C ARG A 190 11.00 23.01 9.21
N ALA A 191 11.38 21.99 9.96
CA ALA A 191 11.73 22.12 11.37
C ALA A 191 13.17 22.60 11.51
N GLN A 192 13.39 23.65 12.30
CA GLN A 192 14.72 24.20 12.55
C GLN A 192 14.83 24.78 13.96
N LEU A 193 16.04 25.02 14.40
CA LEU A 193 16.29 25.78 15.63
C LEU A 193 16.09 27.29 15.37
N ALA A 194 15.35 27.94 16.25
CA ALA A 194 15.14 29.38 16.18
C ALA A 194 16.47 30.12 16.35
N THR A 195 16.70 31.13 15.51
CA THR A 195 17.90 31.96 15.53
C THR A 195 17.56 33.35 15.92
N THR A 196 18.34 33.99 16.81
CA THR A 196 18.20 35.40 17.19
C THR A 196 19.18 36.28 16.43
N GLY A 197 18.63 37.35 15.81
CA GLY A 197 19.38 38.44 15.19
C GLY A 197 20.20 38.03 13.95
N GLN A 198 20.94 39.01 13.42
CA GLN A 198 21.84 38.84 12.25
C GLN A 198 23.05 37.93 12.54
N SER A 199 23.33 37.63 13.80
CA SER A 199 24.48 36.84 14.22
C SER A 199 24.29 35.33 14.20
N GLY A 200 23.08 34.85 13.85
CA GLY A 200 22.82 33.37 13.68
C GLY A 200 22.96 32.58 14.99
N VAL A 201 22.88 33.20 16.16
CA VAL A 201 22.93 32.48 17.44
C VAL A 201 21.62 31.71 17.63
N THR A 202 21.70 30.42 17.84
CA THR A 202 20.52 29.58 18.10
C THR A 202 20.01 29.78 19.52
N THR A 203 18.71 29.96 19.67
CA THR A 203 18.05 30.10 20.98
C THR A 203 17.82 28.83 21.73
N GLY A 204 18.08 27.67 21.11
CA GLY A 204 17.76 26.32 21.62
C GLY A 204 16.27 25.99 21.54
N GLN A 205 15.41 26.89 21.07
CA GLN A 205 13.99 26.60 20.80
C GLN A 205 13.80 26.12 19.39
N TRP A 206 12.86 25.19 19.21
CA TRP A 206 12.49 24.69 17.90
C TRP A 206 11.33 25.49 17.31
N GLU A 207 11.37 25.63 15.98
CA GLU A 207 10.35 26.31 15.21
C GLU A 207 10.07 25.59 13.89
N THR A 208 8.88 25.80 13.35
CA THR A 208 8.56 25.33 11.99
C THR A 208 8.52 26.52 11.06
N GLN A 209 9.49 26.61 10.16
CA GLN A 209 9.54 27.60 9.09
C GLN A 209 8.63 27.16 7.95
N LEU A 210 7.74 28.06 7.54
CA LEU A 210 6.84 27.90 6.40
C LEU A 210 7.31 28.78 5.25
N SER A 211 7.33 28.22 4.04
CA SER A 211 7.54 28.99 2.81
C SER A 211 6.28 28.93 1.97
N PHE A 212 5.78 30.08 1.56
CA PHE A 212 4.58 30.17 0.73
C PHE A 212 4.94 30.12 -0.77
N ASN A 213 4.00 29.66 -1.59
CA ASN A 213 4.06 29.85 -3.04
C ASN A 213 3.73 31.33 -3.37
N GLY A 214 3.89 31.74 -4.64
CA GLY A 214 3.70 33.14 -5.03
C GLY A 214 2.34 33.72 -4.59
N ARG A 215 1.23 32.99 -4.83
CA ARG A 215 -0.12 33.39 -4.39
C ARG A 215 -0.25 33.44 -2.89
N GLY A 216 0.33 32.45 -2.20
CA GLY A 216 0.31 32.37 -0.76
C GLY A 216 1.05 33.52 -0.10
N GLY A 217 2.21 33.91 -0.65
CA GLY A 217 2.98 35.08 -0.19
C GLY A 217 2.19 36.39 -0.30
N ASP A 218 1.48 36.61 -1.42
CA ASP A 218 0.63 37.78 -1.59
C ASP A 218 -0.53 37.82 -0.60
N LYS A 219 -1.24 36.69 -0.43
CA LYS A 219 -2.32 36.58 0.54
C LYS A 219 -1.82 36.78 1.98
N PHE A 220 -0.64 36.24 2.31
CA PHE A 220 -0.04 36.42 3.64
C PHE A 220 0.33 37.89 3.92
N ARG A 221 0.89 38.56 2.93
CA ARG A 221 1.18 39.98 3.00
C ARG A 221 -0.11 40.81 3.24
N ASP A 222 -1.17 40.51 2.50
CA ASP A 222 -2.46 41.20 2.67
C ASP A 222 -3.08 40.95 4.04
N LEU A 223 -3.03 39.68 4.53
CA LEU A 223 -3.54 39.31 5.85
C LEU A 223 -2.77 40.05 6.96
N THR A 224 -1.44 39.99 6.92
CA THR A 224 -0.57 40.65 7.91
C THR A 224 -0.66 42.16 7.83
N GLY A 225 -0.82 42.74 6.62
CA GLY A 225 -1.02 44.18 6.42
C GLY A 225 -2.32 44.70 7.03
N LYS A 226 -3.41 43.95 6.90
CA LYS A 226 -4.70 44.29 7.54
C LYS A 226 -4.62 44.17 9.08
N ALA A 227 -3.97 43.10 9.57
CA ALA A 227 -3.77 42.88 10.99
C ALA A 227 -2.91 44.02 11.62
N ALA A 228 -1.86 44.47 10.92
CA ALA A 228 -0.97 45.53 11.33
C ALA A 228 -1.65 46.92 11.52
N CYS A 229 -2.86 47.11 10.99
CA CYS A 229 -3.63 48.30 11.18
C CYS A 229 -4.23 48.46 12.61
N ASN A 230 -4.18 47.41 13.41
CA ASN A 230 -4.65 47.45 14.79
C ASN A 230 -3.49 47.79 15.76
N PRO A 231 -3.79 48.41 16.92
CA PRO A 231 -2.77 48.73 17.91
C PRO A 231 -2.02 47.50 18.44
N ASP A 232 -0.81 47.74 18.95
CA ASP A 232 -0.06 46.70 19.65
C ASP A 232 -0.83 46.26 20.90
N GLY A 233 -0.89 44.90 21.08
CA GLY A 233 -1.66 44.28 22.17
C GLY A 233 -3.15 44.06 21.86
N ASP A 234 -3.68 44.56 20.74
CA ASP A 234 -5.04 44.19 20.30
C ASP A 234 -5.06 42.76 19.72
N PRO A 235 -5.98 41.87 20.14
CA PRO A 235 -6.14 40.55 19.56
C PRO A 235 -6.31 40.57 18.03
N LYS A 236 -6.88 41.62 17.45
CA LYS A 236 -7.05 41.76 16.01
C LYS A 236 -5.73 41.90 15.23
N ARG A 237 -4.62 42.18 15.94
CA ARG A 237 -3.28 42.21 15.38
C ARG A 237 -2.67 40.80 15.28
N GLN A 238 -3.34 39.77 15.83
CA GLN A 238 -2.89 38.41 15.81
C GLN A 238 -3.42 37.66 14.57
N ILE A 239 -2.65 36.67 14.15
CA ILE A 239 -3.03 35.74 13.09
C ILE A 239 -3.04 34.33 13.69
N ALA A 240 -4.21 33.71 13.73
CA ALA A 240 -4.34 32.32 14.18
C ALA A 240 -3.91 31.39 13.08
N ILE A 241 -3.00 30.47 13.40
CA ILE A 241 -2.60 29.34 12.59
C ILE A 241 -3.29 28.12 13.18
N THR A 242 -4.21 27.53 12.42
CA THR A 242 -4.98 26.37 12.86
C THR A 242 -4.57 25.12 12.08
N LEU A 243 -4.59 23.98 12.75
CA LEU A 243 -4.39 22.65 12.17
C LEU A 243 -5.53 21.74 12.64
N ASP A 244 -6.31 21.21 11.71
CA ASP A 244 -7.44 20.32 12.01
C ASP A 244 -8.37 20.88 13.10
N ALA A 245 -8.82 22.14 12.93
CA ALA A 245 -9.69 22.86 13.86
C ALA A 245 -9.08 23.18 15.25
N VAL A 246 -7.77 23.06 15.42
CA VAL A 246 -7.05 23.43 16.64
C VAL A 246 -6.14 24.60 16.34
N VAL A 247 -6.18 25.65 17.16
CA VAL A 247 -5.22 26.75 17.06
C VAL A 247 -3.88 26.27 17.63
N ILE A 248 -2.88 26.21 16.76
CA ILE A 248 -1.53 25.75 17.12
C ILE A 248 -0.58 26.93 17.45
N SER A 249 -0.87 28.09 16.92
CA SER A 249 -0.14 29.33 17.18
C SER A 249 -1.01 30.55 16.81
N ASP A 250 -0.87 31.64 17.52
CA ASP A 250 -1.60 32.89 17.30
C ASP A 250 -0.68 34.14 17.47
N PRO A 251 0.47 34.19 16.73
CA PRO A 251 1.43 35.26 16.91
C PRO A 251 0.84 36.63 16.53
N PRO A 252 1.18 37.70 17.30
CA PRO A 252 0.90 39.06 16.87
C PRO A 252 1.81 39.43 15.71
N VAL A 253 1.30 40.26 14.80
CA VAL A 253 2.13 40.89 13.76
C VAL A 253 3.05 41.90 14.44
N ALA A 254 4.34 41.86 14.13
CA ALA A 254 5.36 42.69 14.75
C ALA A 254 5.04 44.17 14.59
N SER A 255 5.45 44.99 15.60
CA SER A 255 5.12 46.42 15.68
C SER A 255 5.75 47.29 14.58
N ASP A 256 6.84 46.79 13.98
CA ASP A 256 7.53 47.43 12.84
C ASP A 256 6.81 47.24 11.50
N VAL A 257 5.85 46.30 11.42
CA VAL A 257 5.04 46.09 10.21
C VAL A 257 3.97 47.18 10.11
N GLN A 258 4.04 47.96 9.03
CA GLN A 258 3.09 49.08 8.81
C GLN A 258 1.74 48.55 8.26
N CYS A 259 0.68 49.31 8.64
CA CYS A 259 -0.67 49.08 8.13
C CYS A 259 -0.70 49.06 6.58
N ASN A 260 -1.36 48.04 6.00
CA ASN A 260 -1.47 47.77 4.58
C ASN A 260 -0.16 47.42 3.82
N GLN A 261 0.98 47.37 4.50
CA GLN A 261 2.23 46.88 3.88
C GLN A 261 2.38 45.37 4.05
N GLY A 262 2.13 44.88 5.26
CA GLY A 262 2.23 43.46 5.58
C GLY A 262 3.67 42.90 5.57
N ILE A 263 3.81 41.63 5.88
CA ILE A 263 5.08 40.93 5.87
C ILE A 263 5.37 40.46 4.44
N SER A 264 6.45 40.99 3.85
CA SER A 264 6.99 40.56 2.56
C SER A 264 8.01 39.45 2.77
N GLY A 265 8.28 38.67 1.71
CA GLY A 265 9.30 37.60 1.77
C GLY A 265 8.74 36.18 1.70
N GLY A 266 7.42 36.00 1.71
CA GLY A 266 6.78 34.71 1.43
C GLY A 266 7.08 33.63 2.45
N SER A 267 7.36 33.98 3.71
CA SER A 267 7.64 33.02 4.76
C SER A 267 6.96 33.43 6.09
N ALA A 268 6.65 32.43 6.91
CA ALA A 268 6.17 32.58 8.28
C ALA A 268 6.84 31.52 9.18
N VAL A 269 6.80 31.74 10.48
CA VAL A 269 7.41 30.86 11.47
C VAL A 269 6.40 30.51 12.54
N ILE A 270 6.25 29.23 12.86
CA ILE A 270 5.49 28.76 14.00
C ILE A 270 6.48 28.52 15.14
N THR A 271 6.43 29.36 16.17
CA THR A 271 7.34 29.36 17.32
C THR A 271 6.74 28.62 18.52
N GLY A 272 7.54 28.49 19.61
CA GLY A 272 7.09 27.90 20.88
C GLY A 272 6.87 26.40 20.83
N GLN A 273 7.59 25.68 19.96
CA GLN A 273 7.49 24.25 19.76
C GLN A 273 8.61 23.50 20.48
N THR A 274 8.31 22.28 20.91
CA THR A 274 9.33 21.29 21.25
C THR A 274 9.95 20.71 19.97
N GLN A 275 11.12 20.08 20.09
CA GLN A 275 11.77 19.40 18.95
C GLN A 275 10.83 18.40 18.29
N ALA A 276 10.18 17.56 19.08
CA ALA A 276 9.27 16.55 18.59
C ALA A 276 8.07 17.16 17.85
N GLU A 277 7.51 18.26 18.35
CA GLU A 277 6.40 18.96 17.68
C GLU A 277 6.82 19.53 16.33
N ALA A 278 7.94 20.24 16.25
CA ALA A 278 8.42 20.82 15.00
C ALA A 278 8.76 19.72 13.95
N GLN A 279 9.44 18.67 14.38
CA GLN A 279 9.80 17.54 13.51
C GLN A 279 8.57 16.71 13.04
N ASN A 280 7.50 16.70 13.81
CA ASN A 280 6.25 16.07 13.40
C ASN A 280 5.40 16.98 12.51
N LEU A 281 5.35 18.26 12.80
CA LEU A 281 4.49 19.23 12.11
C LEU A 281 5.00 19.56 10.70
N ALA A 282 6.29 19.76 10.53
CA ALA A 282 6.87 20.17 9.25
C ALA A 282 6.60 19.16 8.10
N PRO A 283 6.80 17.84 8.26
CA PRO A 283 6.44 16.87 7.22
C PRO A 283 4.93 16.79 6.94
N LEU A 284 4.09 16.94 7.97
CA LEU A 284 2.63 16.96 7.80
C LEU A 284 2.18 18.12 6.92
N ILE A 285 2.72 19.32 7.16
CA ILE A 285 2.41 20.50 6.36
C ILE A 285 2.98 20.34 4.94
N SER A 286 4.23 19.90 4.80
CA SER A 286 4.89 19.76 3.49
C SER A 286 4.22 18.71 2.60
N SER A 287 3.65 17.64 3.18
CA SER A 287 2.94 16.63 2.42
C SER A 287 1.54 17.05 1.95
N GLY A 288 1.02 18.15 2.50
CA GLY A 288 -0.29 18.68 2.19
C GLY A 288 -1.43 18.08 3.01
N ALA A 289 -2.60 18.73 2.92
CA ALA A 289 -3.82 18.29 3.57
C ALA A 289 -4.47 17.14 2.81
N LEU A 290 -5.01 16.15 3.54
CA LEU A 290 -5.81 15.09 2.94
C LEU A 290 -7.14 15.65 2.43
N PRO A 291 -7.54 15.33 1.20
CA PRO A 291 -8.86 15.72 0.68
C PRO A 291 -10.01 14.92 1.29
N LEU A 292 -9.69 13.79 1.92
CA LEU A 292 -10.64 12.88 2.57
C LEU A 292 -10.30 12.74 4.06
N LYS A 293 -11.34 12.59 4.89
CA LYS A 293 -11.17 12.18 6.28
C LYS A 293 -10.96 10.68 6.32
N LEU A 294 -10.01 10.24 7.14
CA LEU A 294 -9.63 8.83 7.29
C LEU A 294 -10.05 8.32 8.66
N ASP A 295 -10.96 7.36 8.69
CA ASP A 295 -11.37 6.67 9.90
C ASP A 295 -10.69 5.31 9.98
N ALA A 296 -9.80 5.10 10.98
CA ALA A 296 -9.12 3.84 11.19
C ALA A 296 -10.11 2.78 11.69
N GLN A 297 -10.34 1.71 10.91
CA GLN A 297 -11.29 0.65 11.28
C GLN A 297 -10.61 -0.59 11.82
N ASN A 298 -9.58 -1.07 11.14
CA ASN A 298 -8.91 -2.31 11.52
C ASN A 298 -7.42 -2.08 11.64
N ARG A 299 -6.86 -2.61 12.72
CA ARG A 299 -5.42 -2.56 12.98
C ARG A 299 -4.95 -3.98 13.29
N THR A 300 -3.95 -4.42 12.57
CA THR A 300 -3.29 -5.71 12.77
C THR A 300 -1.81 -5.47 13.00
N THR A 301 -1.28 -6.00 14.09
CA THR A 301 0.16 -5.94 14.38
C THR A 301 0.69 -7.36 14.47
N VAL A 302 1.75 -7.64 13.73
CA VAL A 302 2.46 -8.92 13.70
C VAL A 302 3.89 -8.68 14.16
N SER A 303 4.36 -9.43 15.15
CA SER A 303 5.77 -9.31 15.56
C SER A 303 6.69 -9.90 14.48
N ALA A 304 7.90 -9.37 14.34
CA ALA A 304 8.89 -9.86 13.38
C ALA A 304 9.25 -11.34 13.62
N THR A 305 9.25 -11.79 14.88
CA THR A 305 9.48 -13.19 15.23
C THR A 305 8.36 -14.11 14.73
N LEU A 306 7.09 -13.70 14.93
CA LEU A 306 5.93 -14.47 14.42
C LEU A 306 5.92 -14.51 12.88
N GLY A 307 6.33 -13.44 12.20
CA GLY A 307 6.46 -13.42 10.75
C GLY A 307 7.51 -14.40 10.24
N ALA A 308 8.70 -14.40 10.84
CA ALA A 308 9.77 -15.33 10.49
C ALA A 308 9.39 -16.80 10.76
N ASP A 309 8.74 -17.09 11.89
CA ASP A 309 8.25 -18.42 12.23
C ASP A 309 7.17 -18.89 11.25
N SER A 310 6.27 -18.00 10.84
CA SER A 310 5.23 -18.28 9.85
C SER A 310 5.82 -18.58 8.48
N LEU A 311 6.85 -17.83 8.05
CA LEU A 311 7.57 -18.09 6.80
C LEU A 311 8.26 -19.45 6.85
N HIS A 312 8.97 -19.75 7.94
CA HIS A 312 9.64 -21.04 8.10
C HIS A 312 8.64 -22.21 8.08
N ALA A 313 7.56 -22.11 8.84
CA ALA A 313 6.50 -23.12 8.86
C ALA A 313 5.86 -23.29 7.47
N GLY A 314 5.60 -22.21 6.74
CA GLY A 314 5.08 -22.24 5.38
C GLY A 314 6.02 -22.94 4.38
N LEU A 315 7.32 -22.64 4.46
CA LEU A 315 8.35 -23.28 3.62
C LEU A 315 8.48 -24.79 3.93
N VAL A 316 8.48 -25.17 5.21
CA VAL A 316 8.53 -26.58 5.62
C VAL A 316 7.28 -27.33 5.16
N ALA A 317 6.09 -26.77 5.39
CA ALA A 317 4.84 -27.39 4.92
C ALA A 317 4.82 -27.52 3.39
N GLY A 318 5.29 -26.49 2.66
CA GLY A 318 5.43 -26.53 1.22
C GLY A 318 6.40 -27.63 0.73
N ALA A 319 7.57 -27.73 1.37
CA ALA A 319 8.55 -28.75 1.03
C ALA A 319 8.01 -30.18 1.28
N ILE A 320 7.30 -30.40 2.38
CA ILE A 320 6.64 -31.68 2.68
C ILE A 320 5.56 -31.96 1.63
N GLY A 321 4.68 -31.00 1.32
CA GLY A 321 3.61 -31.17 0.32
C GLY A 321 4.16 -31.49 -1.07
N ILE A 322 5.15 -30.72 -1.53
CA ILE A 322 5.84 -30.98 -2.81
C ILE A 322 6.53 -32.35 -2.78
N GLY A 323 7.19 -32.71 -1.66
CA GLY A 323 7.84 -34.02 -1.50
C GLY A 323 6.85 -35.19 -1.60
N LEU A 324 5.66 -35.07 -1.01
CA LEU A 324 4.60 -36.07 -1.11
C LEU A 324 4.07 -36.21 -2.53
N VAL A 325 3.81 -35.11 -3.23
CA VAL A 325 3.41 -35.12 -4.64
C VAL A 325 4.51 -35.78 -5.50
N PHE A 326 5.78 -35.44 -5.20
CA PHE A 326 6.93 -36.08 -5.87
C PHE A 326 6.93 -37.57 -5.69
N LEU A 327 6.87 -38.05 -4.50
CA LEU A 327 6.90 -39.46 -4.20
C LEU A 327 5.72 -40.17 -4.87
N TYR A 328 4.52 -39.63 -4.80
CA TYR A 328 3.34 -40.19 -5.45
C TYR A 328 3.53 -40.31 -6.96
N VAL A 329 3.93 -39.25 -7.62
CA VAL A 329 4.13 -39.19 -9.07
C VAL A 329 5.23 -40.14 -9.51
N LEU A 330 6.34 -40.22 -8.77
CA LEU A 330 7.44 -41.12 -9.08
C LEU A 330 7.02 -42.61 -9.01
N LEU A 331 6.30 -42.97 -7.95
CA LEU A 331 5.85 -44.35 -7.74
C LEU A 331 4.79 -44.76 -8.76
N TYR A 332 3.85 -43.87 -9.08
CA TYR A 332 2.70 -44.20 -9.91
C TYR A 332 2.99 -44.05 -11.42
N TYR A 333 3.66 -42.98 -11.84
CA TYR A 333 3.91 -42.67 -13.26
C TYR A 333 5.29 -43.07 -13.76
N ARG A 334 6.20 -43.46 -12.87
CA ARG A 334 7.56 -43.90 -13.22
C ARG A 334 8.25 -42.92 -14.19
N GLY A 335 8.61 -43.41 -15.44
CA GLY A 335 9.31 -42.57 -16.42
C GLY A 335 8.51 -41.35 -16.92
N LEU A 336 7.17 -41.42 -16.98
CA LEU A 336 6.33 -40.27 -17.27
C LEU A 336 6.35 -39.25 -16.11
N GLY A 337 6.63 -39.71 -14.89
CA GLY A 337 6.80 -38.83 -13.72
C GLY A 337 7.91 -37.79 -13.90
N LEU A 338 8.97 -38.09 -14.65
CA LEU A 338 10.01 -37.10 -14.97
C LEU A 338 9.47 -35.91 -15.77
N VAL A 339 8.51 -36.16 -16.69
CA VAL A 339 7.88 -35.03 -17.44
C VAL A 339 7.06 -34.16 -16.51
N ILE A 340 6.29 -34.78 -15.59
CA ILE A 340 5.54 -34.02 -14.57
C ILE A 340 6.50 -33.17 -13.76
N TRP A 341 7.62 -33.74 -13.32
CA TRP A 341 8.61 -33.03 -12.50
C TRP A 341 9.21 -31.81 -13.17
N VAL A 342 9.68 -31.99 -14.41
CA VAL A 342 10.22 -30.87 -15.17
C VAL A 342 9.12 -29.84 -15.45
N GLY A 343 7.90 -30.28 -15.73
CA GLY A 343 6.77 -29.39 -15.92
C GLY A 343 6.40 -28.57 -14.67
N LEU A 344 6.35 -29.23 -13.50
CA LEU A 344 6.11 -28.56 -12.22
C LEU A 344 7.24 -27.58 -11.87
N ALA A 345 8.49 -27.95 -12.14
CA ALA A 345 9.64 -27.04 -11.93
C ALA A 345 9.56 -25.80 -12.83
N ILE A 346 9.18 -25.98 -14.10
CA ILE A 346 8.95 -24.86 -15.04
C ILE A 346 7.80 -24.00 -14.55
N ALA A 347 6.67 -24.59 -14.17
CA ALA A 347 5.51 -23.86 -13.67
C ALA A 347 5.85 -23.08 -12.38
N ALA A 348 6.57 -23.69 -11.44
CA ALA A 348 7.05 -23.04 -10.23
C ALA A 348 8.01 -21.87 -10.54
N ALA A 349 8.97 -22.08 -11.46
CA ALA A 349 9.90 -21.03 -11.87
C ALA A 349 9.19 -19.84 -12.53
N LEU A 350 8.19 -20.09 -13.39
CA LEU A 350 7.38 -19.04 -14.01
C LEU A 350 6.53 -18.30 -12.96
N ASN A 351 5.83 -19.03 -12.09
CA ASN A 351 5.00 -18.45 -11.04
C ASN A 351 5.82 -17.54 -10.13
N PHE A 352 6.91 -18.06 -9.57
CA PHE A 352 7.75 -17.30 -8.65
C PHE A 352 8.42 -16.11 -9.34
N GLY A 353 8.94 -16.31 -10.56
CA GLY A 353 9.54 -15.24 -11.34
C GLY A 353 8.54 -14.12 -11.69
N ILE A 354 7.31 -14.46 -12.07
CA ILE A 354 6.28 -13.45 -12.36
C ILE A 354 5.87 -12.72 -11.09
N VAL A 355 5.74 -13.40 -9.95
CA VAL A 355 5.45 -12.77 -8.65
C VAL A 355 6.50 -11.74 -8.28
N ILE A 356 7.80 -12.04 -8.46
CA ILE A 356 8.89 -11.07 -8.21
C ILE A 356 8.76 -9.85 -9.13
N VAL A 357 8.53 -10.06 -10.42
CA VAL A 357 8.38 -8.97 -11.39
C VAL A 357 7.14 -8.12 -11.09
N MET A 358 6.02 -8.73 -10.71
CA MET A 358 4.81 -8.02 -10.30
C MET A 358 5.02 -7.22 -9.01
N GLY A 359 5.86 -7.71 -8.09
CA GLY A 359 6.30 -6.96 -6.92
C GLY A 359 6.93 -5.62 -7.29
N LYS A 360 7.77 -5.60 -8.35
CA LYS A 360 8.40 -4.37 -8.85
C LYS A 360 7.41 -3.45 -9.59
N LEU A 361 6.59 -4.02 -10.48
CA LEU A 361 5.74 -3.24 -11.39
C LEU A 361 4.48 -2.69 -10.73
N MET A 362 3.83 -3.50 -9.87
CA MET A 362 2.51 -3.20 -9.31
C MET A 362 2.51 -3.12 -7.77
N GLY A 363 3.68 -3.27 -7.13
CA GLY A 363 3.76 -3.29 -5.66
C GLY A 363 3.15 -4.55 -5.03
N PHE A 364 3.06 -5.66 -5.77
CA PHE A 364 2.52 -6.90 -5.23
C PHE A 364 3.43 -7.48 -4.16
N THR A 365 2.88 -7.76 -2.97
CA THR A 365 3.58 -8.38 -1.85
C THR A 365 3.18 -9.83 -1.68
N LEU A 366 4.16 -10.69 -1.47
CA LEU A 366 3.95 -12.11 -1.23
C LEU A 366 3.62 -12.33 0.24
N THR A 367 2.36 -12.60 0.53
CA THR A 367 1.82 -12.92 1.86
C THR A 367 1.91 -14.42 2.17
N LEU A 368 1.73 -14.80 3.45
CA LEU A 368 1.62 -16.21 3.84
C LEU A 368 0.49 -16.92 3.07
N ALA A 369 -0.65 -16.25 2.91
CA ALA A 369 -1.74 -16.77 2.09
C ALA A 369 -1.35 -16.90 0.60
N GLY A 370 -0.54 -15.97 0.07
CA GLY A 370 0.02 -16.06 -1.27
C GLY A 370 0.96 -17.26 -1.45
N ILE A 371 1.81 -17.56 -0.46
CA ILE A 371 2.63 -18.77 -0.44
C ILE A 371 1.75 -20.03 -0.41
N ALA A 372 0.71 -20.06 0.43
CA ALA A 372 -0.25 -21.17 0.44
C ALA A 372 -0.91 -21.35 -0.93
N GLY A 373 -1.26 -20.26 -1.63
CA GLY A 373 -1.76 -20.29 -3.01
C GLY A 373 -0.78 -20.94 -3.99
N LEU A 374 0.52 -20.63 -3.89
CA LEU A 374 1.57 -21.24 -4.71
C LEU A 374 1.72 -22.73 -4.41
N ILE A 375 1.61 -23.16 -3.15
CA ILE A 375 1.68 -24.58 -2.76
C ILE A 375 0.47 -25.34 -3.31
N VAL A 376 -0.74 -24.80 -3.16
CA VAL A 376 -1.98 -25.37 -3.71
C VAL A 376 -1.89 -25.47 -5.24
N ALA A 377 -1.30 -24.48 -5.89
CA ALA A 377 -1.08 -24.46 -7.33
C ALA A 377 -0.27 -25.66 -7.82
N VAL A 378 0.75 -26.12 -7.07
CA VAL A 378 1.52 -27.32 -7.42
C VAL A 378 0.62 -28.57 -7.46
N GLY A 379 -0.35 -28.66 -6.53
CA GLY A 379 -1.34 -29.75 -6.54
C GLY A 379 -2.24 -29.72 -7.77
N ILE A 380 -2.76 -28.53 -8.13
CA ILE A 380 -3.61 -28.33 -9.32
C ILE A 380 -2.83 -28.64 -10.59
N SER A 381 -1.57 -28.18 -10.68
CA SER A 381 -0.70 -28.48 -11.82
C SER A 381 -0.44 -29.99 -11.95
N ALA A 382 -0.21 -30.69 -10.83
CA ALA A 382 -0.04 -32.14 -10.86
C ALA A 382 -1.30 -32.85 -11.40
N ASP A 383 -2.50 -32.40 -11.01
CA ASP A 383 -3.77 -32.96 -11.49
C ASP A 383 -3.94 -32.81 -13.01
N THR A 384 -3.56 -31.66 -13.56
CA THR A 384 -3.56 -31.43 -15.02
C THR A 384 -2.74 -32.48 -15.77
N TYR A 385 -1.55 -32.82 -15.28
CA TYR A 385 -0.71 -33.88 -15.88
C TYR A 385 -1.31 -35.27 -15.69
N VAL A 386 -1.89 -35.55 -14.53
CA VAL A 386 -2.56 -36.82 -14.20
C VAL A 386 -3.70 -37.04 -15.17
N VAL A 387 -4.59 -36.10 -15.38
CA VAL A 387 -5.72 -36.24 -16.33
C VAL A 387 -5.23 -36.51 -17.73
N PHE A 388 -4.20 -35.82 -18.21
CA PHE A 388 -3.62 -36.07 -19.53
C PHE A 388 -3.02 -37.49 -19.63
N PHE A 389 -2.28 -37.91 -18.61
CA PHE A 389 -1.60 -39.22 -18.65
C PHE A 389 -2.55 -40.39 -18.47
N GLU A 390 -3.61 -40.28 -17.71
CA GLU A 390 -4.63 -41.29 -17.62
C GLU A 390 -5.35 -41.47 -18.98
N ARG A 391 -5.69 -40.37 -19.66
CA ARG A 391 -6.23 -40.44 -21.03
C ARG A 391 -5.26 -41.07 -22.03
N LEU A 392 -3.97 -40.77 -21.89
CA LEU A 392 -2.91 -41.41 -22.68
C LEU A 392 -2.88 -42.94 -22.44
N LYS A 393 -2.93 -43.35 -21.16
CA LYS A 393 -2.93 -44.76 -20.79
C LYS A 393 -4.18 -45.47 -21.32
N ASP A 394 -5.35 -44.86 -21.26
CA ASP A 394 -6.58 -45.42 -21.81
C ASP A 394 -6.47 -45.67 -23.30
N GLU A 395 -5.95 -44.70 -24.09
CA GLU A 395 -5.73 -44.87 -25.53
C GLU A 395 -4.72 -45.96 -25.86
N VAL A 396 -3.72 -46.21 -25.01
CA VAL A 396 -2.76 -47.31 -25.19
C VAL A 396 -3.40 -48.64 -24.85
N ARG A 397 -4.21 -48.71 -23.78
CA ARG A 397 -4.97 -49.92 -23.40
C ARG A 397 -5.96 -50.34 -24.49
N ASP A 398 -6.50 -49.35 -25.24
CA ASP A 398 -7.35 -49.60 -26.43
C ASP A 398 -6.57 -50.10 -27.64
N GLY A 399 -5.28 -50.49 -27.48
CA GLY A 399 -4.46 -51.10 -28.52
C GLY A 399 -3.83 -50.15 -29.54
N LYS A 400 -3.82 -48.82 -29.26
CA LYS A 400 -3.22 -47.85 -30.16
C LYS A 400 -1.72 -47.67 -29.88
N THR A 401 -0.99 -47.26 -30.92
CA THR A 401 0.44 -46.95 -30.76
C THR A 401 0.66 -45.76 -29.84
N LEU A 402 1.73 -45.76 -29.05
CA LEU A 402 2.10 -44.66 -28.14
C LEU A 402 2.06 -43.28 -28.82
N ARG A 403 2.52 -43.19 -30.06
CA ARG A 403 2.50 -41.91 -30.81
C ARG A 403 1.08 -41.40 -31.07
N THR A 404 0.21 -42.25 -31.49
CA THR A 404 -1.20 -41.91 -31.78
C THR A 404 -1.95 -41.62 -30.49
N SER A 405 -1.63 -42.35 -29.42
CA SER A 405 -2.24 -42.20 -28.11
C SER A 405 -1.93 -40.81 -27.45
N VAL A 406 -0.75 -40.25 -27.68
CA VAL A 406 -0.42 -38.88 -27.18
C VAL A 406 -1.35 -37.83 -27.79
N ASP A 407 -1.50 -37.84 -29.11
CA ASP A 407 -2.33 -36.82 -29.79
C ASP A 407 -3.82 -37.00 -29.47
N ARG A 408 -4.33 -38.25 -29.45
CA ARG A 408 -5.72 -38.51 -29.07
C ARG A 408 -6.02 -38.31 -27.60
N GLY A 409 -5.12 -38.76 -26.71
CA GLY A 409 -5.22 -38.53 -25.30
C GLY A 409 -5.25 -37.03 -24.97
N TRP A 410 -4.38 -36.25 -25.65
CA TRP A 410 -4.41 -34.79 -25.53
C TRP A 410 -5.74 -34.20 -25.99
N GLN A 411 -6.24 -34.56 -27.16
CA GLN A 411 -7.51 -34.01 -27.65
C GLN A 411 -8.68 -34.32 -26.72
N ARG A 412 -8.73 -35.52 -26.13
CA ARG A 412 -9.76 -35.91 -25.17
C ARG A 412 -9.64 -35.22 -23.83
N SER A 413 -8.42 -35.05 -23.33
CA SER A 413 -8.17 -34.36 -22.06
C SER A 413 -8.34 -32.83 -22.17
N PHE A 414 -8.08 -32.27 -23.37
CA PHE A 414 -8.06 -30.83 -23.59
C PHE A 414 -9.36 -30.12 -23.17
N HIS A 415 -10.52 -30.61 -23.56
CA HIS A 415 -11.80 -30.02 -23.17
C HIS A 415 -12.01 -30.05 -21.64
N THR A 416 -11.63 -31.16 -21.01
CA THR A 416 -11.71 -31.31 -19.55
C THR A 416 -10.77 -30.34 -18.85
N LEU A 417 -9.52 -30.21 -19.33
CA LEU A 417 -8.53 -29.30 -18.79
C LEU A 417 -8.94 -27.82 -18.92
N VAL A 418 -9.45 -27.44 -20.10
CA VAL A 418 -9.94 -26.06 -20.32
C VAL A 418 -11.10 -25.76 -19.37
N SER A 419 -12.05 -26.67 -19.23
CA SER A 419 -13.22 -26.45 -18.36
C SER A 419 -12.81 -26.36 -16.89
N ALA A 420 -11.94 -27.26 -16.41
CA ALA A 420 -11.46 -27.24 -15.03
C ALA A 420 -10.65 -25.97 -14.71
N ASN A 421 -9.70 -25.62 -15.58
CA ASN A 421 -8.89 -24.40 -15.40
C ASN A 421 -9.74 -23.12 -15.53
N ALA A 422 -10.75 -23.09 -16.40
CA ALA A 422 -11.64 -21.94 -16.53
C ALA A 422 -12.46 -21.72 -15.25
N VAL A 423 -12.98 -22.80 -14.62
CA VAL A 423 -13.71 -22.71 -13.35
C VAL A 423 -12.78 -22.23 -12.22
N SER A 424 -11.57 -22.81 -12.11
CA SER A 424 -10.60 -22.40 -11.09
C SER A 424 -10.14 -20.95 -11.27
N PHE A 425 -9.89 -20.53 -12.52
CA PHE A 425 -9.54 -19.14 -12.82
C PHE A 425 -10.69 -18.18 -12.53
N ALA A 426 -11.92 -18.51 -12.89
CA ALA A 426 -13.10 -17.71 -12.60
C ALA A 426 -13.30 -17.55 -11.09
N ALA A 427 -13.14 -18.63 -10.30
CA ALA A 427 -13.22 -18.58 -8.85
C ALA A 427 -12.10 -17.68 -8.26
N ALA A 428 -10.87 -17.83 -8.74
CA ALA A 428 -9.75 -16.99 -8.33
C ALA A 428 -9.97 -15.51 -8.70
N LEU A 429 -10.51 -15.23 -9.88
CA LEU A 429 -10.83 -13.87 -10.33
C LEU A 429 -11.91 -13.21 -9.46
N VAL A 430 -13.01 -13.92 -9.19
CA VAL A 430 -14.07 -13.42 -8.30
C VAL A 430 -13.50 -13.14 -6.91
N LEU A 431 -12.70 -14.05 -6.38
CA LEU A 431 -12.06 -13.88 -5.09
C LEU A 431 -11.10 -12.68 -5.10
N TYR A 432 -10.31 -12.49 -6.15
CA TYR A 432 -9.39 -11.35 -6.30
C TYR A 432 -10.12 -10.01 -6.34
N LEU A 433 -11.28 -9.94 -6.97
CA LEU A 433 -12.08 -8.72 -7.09
C LEU A 433 -12.80 -8.35 -5.78
N LEU A 434 -13.23 -9.34 -5.00
CA LEU A 434 -14.04 -9.13 -3.79
C LEU A 434 -13.20 -9.14 -2.50
N ALA A 435 -12.05 -9.82 -2.48
CA ALA A 435 -11.24 -9.96 -1.28
C ALA A 435 -10.33 -8.76 -1.05
N ILE A 436 -9.99 -8.55 0.22
CA ILE A 436 -9.04 -7.56 0.73
C ILE A 436 -7.91 -8.25 1.50
N GLY A 437 -6.75 -7.60 1.55
CA GLY A 437 -5.60 -8.06 2.32
C GLY A 437 -5.02 -9.40 1.84
N PRO A 438 -4.60 -10.29 2.77
CA PRO A 438 -3.90 -11.54 2.44
C PRO A 438 -4.67 -12.46 1.51
N VAL A 439 -6.02 -12.49 1.60
CA VAL A 439 -6.88 -13.33 0.75
C VAL A 439 -6.77 -12.93 -0.72
N LYS A 440 -6.59 -11.66 -1.01
CA LYS A 440 -6.37 -11.14 -2.37
C LYS A 440 -5.05 -11.66 -2.95
N GLY A 441 -4.00 -11.73 -2.11
CA GLY A 441 -2.71 -12.34 -2.48
C GLY A 441 -2.84 -13.81 -2.84
N PHE A 442 -3.60 -14.60 -2.05
CA PHE A 442 -3.93 -15.99 -2.36
C PHE A 442 -4.64 -16.12 -3.70
N ALA A 443 -5.69 -15.34 -3.92
CA ALA A 443 -6.47 -15.37 -5.15
C ALA A 443 -5.63 -15.02 -6.39
N PHE A 444 -4.74 -14.03 -6.28
CA PHE A 444 -3.82 -13.66 -7.35
C PHE A 444 -2.87 -14.80 -7.72
N THR A 445 -2.19 -15.39 -6.72
CA THR A 445 -1.25 -16.48 -6.97
C THR A 445 -1.93 -17.72 -7.51
N LEU A 446 -3.14 -18.05 -7.04
CA LEU A 446 -3.93 -19.15 -7.54
C LEU A 446 -4.38 -18.94 -9.00
N GLY A 447 -4.88 -17.74 -9.33
CA GLY A 447 -5.30 -17.39 -10.69
C GLY A 447 -4.12 -17.40 -11.67
N LEU A 448 -2.99 -16.81 -11.27
CA LEU A 448 -1.75 -16.82 -12.05
C LEU A 448 -1.27 -18.25 -12.31
N ALA A 449 -1.23 -19.07 -11.26
CA ALA A 449 -0.81 -20.46 -11.36
C ALA A 449 -1.69 -21.26 -12.32
N THR A 450 -3.00 -21.06 -12.30
CA THR A 450 -3.94 -21.71 -13.21
C THR A 450 -3.64 -21.39 -14.68
N LEU A 451 -3.30 -20.12 -14.99
CA LEU A 451 -2.92 -19.70 -16.34
C LEU A 451 -1.58 -20.31 -16.77
N ILE A 452 -0.60 -20.30 -15.86
CA ILE A 452 0.74 -20.88 -16.14
C ILE A 452 0.66 -22.38 -16.29
N ASP A 453 -0.18 -23.07 -15.52
CA ASP A 453 -0.40 -24.50 -15.63
C ASP A 453 -0.94 -24.88 -17.00
N PHE A 454 -1.97 -24.20 -17.47
CA PHE A 454 -2.50 -24.40 -18.81
C PHE A 454 -1.45 -24.15 -19.89
N PHE A 455 -0.66 -23.08 -19.74
CA PHE A 455 0.44 -22.78 -20.65
C PHE A 455 1.52 -23.88 -20.64
N ALA A 456 1.94 -24.35 -19.46
CA ALA A 456 2.94 -25.39 -19.32
C ALA A 456 2.45 -26.75 -19.88
N ALA A 457 1.18 -27.08 -19.67
CA ALA A 457 0.58 -28.30 -20.25
C ALA A 457 0.60 -28.28 -21.77
N TRP A 458 0.26 -27.14 -22.38
CA TRP A 458 0.21 -26.99 -23.84
C TRP A 458 1.60 -26.91 -24.47
N PHE A 459 2.48 -26.07 -23.96
CA PHE A 459 3.77 -25.76 -24.58
C PHE A 459 4.90 -26.67 -24.13
N PHE A 460 4.78 -27.34 -22.98
CA PHE A 460 5.80 -28.24 -22.48
C PHE A 460 5.32 -29.69 -22.41
N ALA A 461 4.25 -30.02 -21.66
CA ALA A 461 3.90 -31.40 -21.37
C ALA A 461 3.59 -32.20 -22.63
N ARG A 462 2.68 -31.73 -23.48
CA ARG A 462 2.31 -32.39 -24.73
C ARG A 462 3.50 -32.60 -25.67
N PRO A 463 4.31 -31.57 -25.99
CA PRO A 463 5.50 -31.73 -26.81
C PRO A 463 6.55 -32.67 -26.21
N ALA A 464 6.80 -32.59 -24.89
CA ALA A 464 7.77 -33.40 -24.20
C ALA A 464 7.40 -34.89 -24.27
N VAL A 465 6.15 -35.23 -23.96
CA VAL A 465 5.67 -36.62 -24.09
C VAL A 465 5.75 -37.09 -25.53
N SER A 466 5.37 -36.23 -26.50
CA SER A 466 5.48 -36.57 -27.94
C SER A 466 6.92 -36.85 -28.39
N LEU A 467 7.91 -36.18 -27.81
CA LEU A 467 9.33 -36.43 -28.09
C LEU A 467 9.81 -37.71 -27.41
N LEU A 468 9.43 -37.91 -26.13
CA LEU A 468 9.82 -39.12 -25.37
C LEU A 468 9.29 -40.43 -25.99
N THR A 469 8.06 -40.42 -26.50
CA THR A 469 7.49 -41.59 -27.20
C THR A 469 8.21 -41.94 -28.50
N ARG A 470 9.14 -41.12 -28.98
CA ARG A 470 9.99 -41.40 -30.14
C ARG A 470 11.34 -42.03 -29.76
N THR A 471 11.68 -42.05 -28.49
CA THR A 471 12.92 -42.65 -27.99
C THR A 471 12.76 -44.17 -27.81
N ARG A 472 13.83 -44.93 -28.06
CA ARG A 472 13.82 -46.41 -27.92
C ARG A 472 13.46 -46.87 -26.50
N LEU A 473 13.91 -46.12 -25.47
CA LEU A 473 13.63 -46.43 -24.07
C LEU A 473 12.13 -46.41 -23.72
N PHE A 474 11.34 -45.57 -24.38
CA PHE A 474 9.89 -45.52 -24.18
C PHE A 474 9.09 -46.48 -25.05
N GLN A 475 9.65 -46.95 -26.17
CA GLN A 475 8.99 -47.92 -27.07
C GLN A 475 8.91 -49.33 -26.47
N GLU A 476 9.85 -49.67 -25.55
CA GLU A 476 9.87 -50.98 -24.89
C GLU A 476 8.82 -51.16 -23.76
N GLY A 477 7.96 -50.15 -23.52
CA GLY A 477 6.78 -50.21 -22.62
C GLY A 477 7.07 -50.38 -21.12
N ARG A 478 8.23 -50.91 -20.74
CA ARG A 478 8.59 -51.20 -19.35
C ARG A 478 8.78 -49.95 -18.49
N PHE A 479 9.28 -48.85 -19.07
CA PHE A 479 9.54 -47.58 -18.36
C PHE A 479 8.29 -46.72 -18.19
N VAL A 480 7.25 -46.93 -18.97
CA VAL A 480 6.05 -46.08 -19.01
C VAL A 480 5.00 -46.50 -17.99
N GLY A 481 5.18 -47.66 -17.32
CA GLY A 481 4.18 -48.20 -16.40
C GLY A 481 2.92 -48.69 -17.11
N ILE A 482 2.93 -48.73 -18.43
CA ILE A 482 1.85 -49.23 -19.26
C ILE A 482 2.27 -50.64 -19.70
N ARG A 483 1.65 -51.68 -19.11
CA ARG A 483 1.71 -53.02 -19.72
C ARG A 483 0.95 -52.91 -21.04
N ALA A 484 1.65 -52.92 -22.17
CA ALA A 484 1.02 -53.18 -23.43
C ALA A 484 0.26 -54.50 -23.26
N ALA A 485 -1.04 -54.53 -23.50
CA ALA A 485 -1.76 -55.76 -23.68
C ALA A 485 -1.17 -56.38 -24.95
N VAL A 486 -0.42 -57.44 -24.75
CA VAL A 486 0.04 -58.34 -25.84
C VAL A 486 -1.16 -59.15 -26.31
#